data_3f18bb69903d0e011307e4f09f473d0b
#
_entry.id   3f18bb69903d0e011307e4f09f473d0b
#
_cell.length_a   1.000
_cell.length_b   1.000
_cell.length_c   1.000
_cell.angle_alpha   90.00
_cell.angle_beta   90.00
_cell.angle_gamma   90.00
#
_symmetry.space_group_name_H-M   'P 1'
#
loop_
_entity.id
_entity.type
_entity.pdbx_description
1 polymer ?
#
loop_
_entity_poly.entity_id
_entity_poly.type
_entity_poly.pdbx_seq_one_letter_code
_entity_poly.pdbx_strand_id
1 'polypeptide(L)'
;IDIDLPSLDKFIHDNIPCGMNVNKNIISNRIDIALLRCFKDLKNKTYLKKSICSLGGGNHFIEIDFDEDNNKYLIIHTGSRNLGKQVCEIYQNKAIKYQKDKLKFEINNLIEKLKKENKEKLINEKIKELKKEYFIDDDLCYLEGQLYDDYIFDMDICQKFASLNREL
;
A
#
# COMPACT_ATOMS: atom_id res chain seq x y z
N ILE A 1 30.31 1.75 -24.29
CA ILE A 1 30.72 0.60 -23.45
C ILE A 1 30.08 -0.63 -24.06
N ASP A 2 30.90 -1.63 -24.37
CA ASP A 2 30.40 -2.93 -24.83
C ASP A 2 29.94 -3.73 -23.61
N ILE A 3 28.67 -4.13 -23.59
CA ILE A 3 28.09 -4.88 -22.48
C ILE A 3 28.02 -6.35 -22.91
N ASP A 4 28.70 -7.21 -22.16
CA ASP A 4 28.55 -8.67 -22.29
C ASP A 4 27.20 -9.09 -21.67
N LEU A 5 26.17 -9.18 -22.52
CA LEU A 5 24.82 -9.51 -22.09
C LEU A 5 24.73 -10.88 -21.39
N PRO A 6 25.39 -11.97 -21.85
CA PRO A 6 25.39 -13.23 -21.12
C PRO A 6 25.98 -13.15 -19.70
N SER A 7 27.07 -12.42 -19.52
CA SER A 7 27.65 -12.19 -18.18
C SER A 7 26.77 -11.37 -17.30
N LEU A 8 26.10 -10.34 -17.83
CA LEU A 8 25.15 -9.52 -17.09
C LEU A 8 23.92 -10.33 -16.66
N ASP A 9 23.33 -11.12 -17.59
CA ASP A 9 22.20 -11.99 -17.28
C ASP A 9 22.54 -12.97 -16.15
N LYS A 10 23.71 -13.62 -16.24
CA LYS A 10 24.19 -14.51 -15.19
C LYS A 10 24.36 -13.76 -13.85
N PHE A 11 24.93 -12.56 -13.87
CA PHE A 11 25.12 -11.74 -12.67
C PHE A 11 23.77 -11.39 -12.01
N ILE A 12 22.76 -10.99 -12.81
CA ILE A 12 21.41 -10.69 -12.33
C ILE A 12 20.80 -11.92 -11.66
N HIS A 13 20.84 -13.07 -12.34
CA HIS A 13 20.30 -14.32 -11.80
C HIS A 13 20.96 -14.76 -10.51
N ASP A 14 22.29 -14.62 -10.39
CA ASP A 14 23.04 -15.06 -9.25
C ASP A 14 22.90 -14.13 -8.02
N ASN A 15 22.61 -12.83 -8.22
CA ASN A 15 22.70 -11.82 -7.18
C ASN A 15 21.38 -11.13 -6.84
N ILE A 16 20.39 -11.08 -7.74
CA ILE A 16 19.14 -10.36 -7.52
C ILE A 16 17.98 -11.34 -7.27
N PRO A 17 17.49 -11.44 -6.03
CA PRO A 17 16.36 -12.30 -5.73
C PRO A 17 15.10 -11.88 -6.51
N CYS A 18 14.40 -12.84 -7.12
CA CYS A 18 13.16 -12.60 -7.86
C CYS A 18 11.98 -13.39 -7.29
N GLY A 19 10.76 -13.06 -7.74
CA GLY A 19 9.53 -13.69 -7.28
C GLY A 19 9.28 -13.43 -5.79
N MET A 20 9.08 -14.50 -5.04
CA MET A 20 8.89 -14.46 -3.58
C MET A 20 10.21 -14.50 -2.79
N ASN A 21 11.33 -14.67 -3.46
CA ASN A 21 12.63 -14.71 -2.81
C ASN A 21 13.05 -13.30 -2.32
N VAL A 22 13.81 -13.29 -1.24
CA VAL A 22 14.42 -12.09 -0.66
C VAL A 22 15.85 -12.36 -0.27
N ASN A 23 16.62 -11.35 0.03
CA ASN A 23 18.00 -11.48 0.48
C ASN A 23 18.10 -12.26 1.79
N LYS A 24 19.21 -12.99 1.97
CA LYS A 24 19.51 -13.69 3.24
C LYS A 24 19.66 -12.72 4.40
N ASN A 25 20.25 -11.56 4.14
CA ASN A 25 20.49 -10.49 5.10
C ASN A 25 19.75 -9.20 4.69
N ILE A 26 19.64 -8.25 5.62
CA ILE A 26 19.18 -6.89 5.32
C ILE A 26 20.32 -6.18 4.58
N ILE A 27 20.07 -5.78 3.33
CA ILE A 27 21.08 -5.14 2.47
C ILE A 27 21.27 -3.67 2.82
N SER A 28 20.20 -2.99 3.25
CA SER A 28 20.26 -1.58 3.58
C SER A 28 19.33 -1.22 4.73
N ASN A 29 19.78 -0.30 5.58
CA ASN A 29 18.99 0.30 6.66
C ASN A 29 18.72 1.79 6.39
N ARG A 30 18.91 2.28 5.16
CA ARG A 30 18.66 3.69 4.78
C ARG A 30 17.19 4.11 4.98
N ILE A 31 16.27 3.14 4.94
CA ILE A 31 14.85 3.36 5.24
C ILE A 31 14.44 2.43 6.36
N ASP A 32 14.01 3.02 7.47
CA ASP A 32 13.46 2.25 8.57
C ASP A 32 11.93 2.14 8.46
N ILE A 33 11.44 0.97 8.09
CA ILE A 33 10.00 0.70 8.02
C ILE A 33 9.32 0.74 9.39
N ALA A 34 10.06 0.78 10.50
CA ALA A 34 9.48 0.94 11.84
C ALA A 34 8.89 2.35 12.07
N LEU A 35 9.23 3.32 11.22
CA LEU A 35 8.64 4.65 11.22
C LEU A 35 7.20 4.69 10.71
N LEU A 36 6.76 3.66 9.98
CA LEU A 36 5.38 3.58 9.49
C LEU A 36 4.38 3.64 10.66
N ARG A 37 3.37 4.47 10.52
CA ARG A 37 2.27 4.60 11.49
C ARG A 37 1.51 3.29 11.67
N CYS A 38 1.36 2.54 10.56
CA CYS A 38 0.77 1.20 10.56
C CYS A 38 1.76 0.05 10.86
N PHE A 39 2.99 0.33 11.29
CA PHE A 39 4.03 -0.70 11.48
C PHE A 39 3.56 -1.88 12.32
N LYS A 40 2.74 -1.66 13.37
CA LYS A 40 2.24 -2.72 14.25
C LYS A 40 1.38 -3.73 13.48
N ASP A 41 0.65 -3.25 12.48
CA ASP A 41 -0.32 -4.02 11.68
C ASP A 41 0.36 -4.81 10.54
N LEU A 42 1.63 -4.50 10.21
CA LEU A 42 2.38 -5.20 9.17
C LEU A 42 2.69 -6.64 9.55
N LYS A 43 2.58 -7.53 8.56
CA LYS A 43 2.95 -8.95 8.65
C LYS A 43 4.37 -9.17 8.14
N ASN A 44 5.04 -10.20 8.67
CA ASN A 44 6.36 -10.64 8.17
C ASN A 44 7.41 -9.51 8.05
N LYS A 45 7.53 -8.68 9.07
CA LYS A 45 8.41 -7.48 9.11
C LYS A 45 9.87 -7.78 8.70
N THR A 46 10.39 -8.93 9.13
CA THR A 46 11.75 -9.38 8.75
C THR A 46 11.84 -9.63 7.25
N TYR A 47 10.85 -10.27 6.65
CA TYR A 47 10.78 -10.48 5.21
C TYR A 47 10.76 -9.14 4.46
N LEU A 48 9.94 -8.17 4.91
CA LEU A 48 9.86 -6.83 4.31
C LEU A 48 11.23 -6.13 4.33
N LYS A 49 11.93 -6.17 5.46
CA LYS A 49 13.29 -5.59 5.58
C LYS A 49 14.30 -6.26 4.65
N LYS A 50 14.20 -7.57 4.44
CA LYS A 50 15.08 -8.34 3.55
C LYS A 50 14.72 -8.23 2.07
N SER A 51 13.56 -7.68 1.73
CA SER A 51 13.09 -7.58 0.35
C SER A 51 13.67 -6.40 -0.44
N ILE A 52 14.37 -5.48 0.23
CA ILE A 52 15.11 -4.42 -0.46
C ILE A 52 16.23 -5.01 -1.32
N CYS A 53 16.56 -4.39 -2.43
CA CYS A 53 17.51 -4.90 -3.43
C CYS A 53 17.07 -6.28 -3.99
N SER A 54 15.79 -6.35 -4.40
CA SER A 54 15.23 -7.54 -5.05
C SER A 54 14.21 -7.15 -6.10
N LEU A 55 14.10 -7.95 -7.15
CA LEU A 55 13.27 -7.63 -8.31
C LEU A 55 11.77 -7.82 -8.01
N GLY A 56 11.39 -8.96 -7.49
CA GLY A 56 9.99 -9.34 -7.37
C GLY A 56 9.51 -10.20 -8.51
N GLY A 57 8.18 -10.28 -8.65
CA GLY A 57 7.54 -11.11 -9.66
C GLY A 57 6.40 -10.37 -10.34
N GLY A 58 5.69 -11.06 -11.21
CA GLY A 58 4.63 -10.49 -12.02
C GLY A 58 5.20 -9.67 -13.19
N ASN A 59 4.84 -8.38 -13.22
CA ASN A 59 5.28 -7.43 -14.25
C ASN A 59 6.61 -6.73 -13.93
N HIS A 60 7.37 -7.20 -12.96
CA HIS A 60 8.69 -6.63 -12.65
C HIS A 60 9.75 -7.20 -13.58
N PHE A 61 10.65 -6.35 -14.06
CA PHE A 61 11.71 -6.73 -14.99
C PHE A 61 12.96 -5.85 -14.85
N ILE A 62 14.06 -6.34 -15.37
CA ILE A 62 15.30 -5.62 -15.64
C ILE A 62 15.61 -5.90 -17.12
N GLU A 63 15.77 -4.85 -17.90
CA GLU A 63 16.06 -4.99 -19.33
C GLU A 63 17.05 -3.94 -19.81
N ILE A 64 17.68 -4.19 -20.94
CA ILE A 64 18.51 -3.22 -21.66
C ILE A 64 17.86 -2.93 -23.00
N ASP A 65 17.51 -1.67 -23.19
CA ASP A 65 16.99 -1.14 -24.44
C ASP A 65 18.05 -0.37 -25.21
N PHE A 66 17.76 -0.17 -26.49
CA PHE A 66 18.58 0.59 -27.41
C PHE A 66 17.70 1.64 -28.12
N ASP A 67 18.21 2.85 -28.28
CA ASP A 67 17.59 3.85 -29.13
C ASP A 67 18.10 3.74 -30.59
N GLU A 68 17.60 4.61 -31.46
CA GLU A 68 17.97 4.65 -32.88
C GLU A 68 19.46 4.99 -33.09
N ASP A 69 20.11 5.62 -32.10
CA ASP A 69 21.54 5.97 -32.10
C ASP A 69 22.40 4.88 -31.44
N ASN A 70 21.83 3.72 -31.10
CA ASN A 70 22.47 2.63 -30.37
C ASN A 70 22.95 3.01 -28.94
N ASN A 71 22.37 4.05 -28.32
CA ASN A 71 22.57 4.29 -26.90
C ASN A 71 21.87 3.19 -26.10
N LYS A 72 22.53 2.73 -25.04
CA LYS A 72 22.03 1.64 -24.19
C LYS A 72 21.40 2.21 -22.92
N TYR A 73 20.22 1.71 -22.60
CA TYR A 73 19.45 2.11 -21.42
C TYR A 73 19.16 0.89 -20.55
N LEU A 74 19.57 0.93 -19.28
CA LEU A 74 19.18 -0.05 -18.30
C LEU A 74 17.85 0.39 -17.68
N ILE A 75 16.80 -0.42 -17.90
CA ILE A 75 15.46 -0.18 -17.36
C ILE A 75 15.20 -1.15 -16.23
N ILE A 76 14.86 -0.62 -15.05
CA ILE A 76 14.53 -1.41 -13.85
C ILE A 76 13.10 -1.09 -13.44
N HIS A 77 12.19 -2.04 -13.63
CA HIS A 77 10.81 -1.94 -13.20
C HIS A 77 10.58 -2.80 -11.96
N THR A 78 10.66 -2.19 -10.79
CA THR A 78 10.33 -2.82 -9.50
C THR A 78 9.78 -1.77 -8.54
N GLY A 79 9.12 -2.22 -7.46
CA GLY A 79 8.42 -1.36 -6.53
C GLY A 79 8.83 -1.57 -5.07
N SER A 80 7.92 -1.21 -4.15
CA SER A 80 8.10 -1.34 -2.70
C SER A 80 7.99 -2.78 -2.20
N ARG A 81 8.05 -3.74 -3.09
CA ARG A 81 7.84 -5.15 -2.79
C ARG A 81 6.46 -5.32 -2.12
N ASN A 82 6.26 -6.24 -1.24
CA ASN A 82 4.98 -6.43 -0.56
C ASN A 82 4.65 -5.30 0.47
N LEU A 83 5.56 -4.37 0.74
CA LEU A 83 5.37 -3.32 1.74
C LEU A 83 4.18 -2.40 1.38
N GLY A 84 4.21 -1.79 0.21
CA GLY A 84 3.15 -0.86 -0.23
C GLY A 84 1.79 -1.55 -0.35
N LYS A 85 1.75 -2.82 -0.78
CA LYS A 85 0.51 -3.59 -0.81
C LYS A 85 -0.09 -3.73 0.59
N GLN A 86 0.70 -4.13 1.59
CA GLN A 86 0.21 -4.27 2.97
C GLN A 86 -0.25 -2.93 3.54
N VAL A 87 0.50 -1.84 3.32
CA VAL A 87 0.10 -0.50 3.75
C VAL A 87 -1.25 -0.12 3.12
N CYS A 88 -1.42 -0.29 1.81
CA CYS A 88 -2.67 -0.02 1.12
C CYS A 88 -3.84 -0.82 1.72
N GLU A 89 -3.69 -2.14 1.89
CA GLU A 89 -4.73 -3.01 2.45
C GLU A 89 -5.10 -2.62 3.90
N ILE A 90 -4.11 -2.26 4.72
CA ILE A 90 -4.35 -1.80 6.10
C ILE A 90 -5.21 -0.54 6.11
N TYR A 91 -4.84 0.47 5.30
CA TYR A 91 -5.58 1.73 5.27
C TYR A 91 -6.93 1.62 4.57
N GLN A 92 -7.08 0.77 3.55
CA GLN A 92 -8.39 0.45 2.97
C GLN A 92 -9.34 -0.16 4.03
N ASN A 93 -8.86 -1.11 4.82
CA ASN A 93 -9.65 -1.68 5.91
C ASN A 93 -9.99 -0.64 7.00
N LYS A 94 -9.07 0.29 7.30
CA LYS A 94 -9.34 1.40 8.22
C LYS A 94 -10.39 2.35 7.65
N ALA A 95 -10.36 2.64 6.34
CA ALA A 95 -11.36 3.48 5.67
C ALA A 95 -12.76 2.85 5.74
N ILE A 96 -12.88 1.57 5.40
CA ILE A 96 -14.14 0.83 5.48
C ILE A 96 -14.71 0.87 6.92
N LYS A 97 -13.86 0.60 7.90
CA LYS A 97 -14.27 0.64 9.31
C LYS A 97 -14.71 2.05 9.72
N TYR A 98 -13.94 3.07 9.35
CA TYR A 98 -14.25 4.47 9.65
C TYR A 98 -15.63 4.88 9.12
N GLN A 99 -15.94 4.55 7.87
CA GLN A 99 -17.24 4.87 7.27
C GLN A 99 -18.39 4.11 7.94
N LYS A 100 -18.19 2.84 8.29
CA LYS A 100 -19.18 2.04 9.04
C LYS A 100 -19.43 2.59 10.45
N ASP A 101 -18.40 3.01 11.14
CA ASP A 101 -18.52 3.61 12.49
C ASP A 101 -19.19 4.99 12.42
N LYS A 102 -18.89 5.81 11.40
CA LYS A 102 -19.55 7.10 11.12
C LYS A 102 -21.06 6.90 10.90
N LEU A 103 -21.46 5.98 10.04
CA LEU A 103 -22.85 5.64 9.81
C LEU A 103 -23.55 5.18 11.11
N LYS A 104 -22.90 4.33 11.90
CA LYS A 104 -23.46 3.87 13.18
C LYS A 104 -23.69 5.01 14.16
N PHE A 105 -22.75 5.96 14.22
CA PHE A 105 -22.89 7.16 15.03
C PHE A 105 -24.11 8.00 14.59
N GLU A 106 -24.27 8.24 13.29
CA GLU A 106 -25.40 9.00 12.76
C GLU A 106 -26.74 8.30 13.00
N ILE A 107 -26.79 6.96 12.89
CA ILE A 107 -28.00 6.20 13.23
C ILE A 107 -28.38 6.38 14.70
N ASN A 108 -27.40 6.33 15.62
CA ASN A 108 -27.69 6.52 17.05
C ASN A 108 -28.20 7.94 17.35
N ASN A 109 -27.60 8.96 16.75
CA ASN A 109 -28.05 10.35 16.86
C ASN A 109 -29.50 10.53 16.35
N LEU A 110 -29.81 9.93 15.19
CA LEU A 110 -31.14 9.94 14.61
C LEU A 110 -32.18 9.28 15.54
N ILE A 111 -31.86 8.12 16.11
CA ILE A 111 -32.72 7.43 17.04
C ILE A 111 -33.02 8.27 18.29
N GLU A 112 -31.98 8.88 18.89
CA GLU A 112 -32.12 9.74 20.06
C GLU A 112 -33.01 10.96 19.75
N LYS A 113 -32.79 11.60 18.58
CA LYS A 113 -33.60 12.74 18.13
C LYS A 113 -35.07 12.35 17.99
N LEU A 114 -35.38 11.26 17.29
CA LEU A 114 -36.76 10.83 17.05
C LEU A 114 -37.45 10.41 18.36
N LYS A 115 -36.74 9.84 19.32
CA LYS A 115 -37.30 9.54 20.66
C LYS A 115 -37.66 10.82 21.41
N LYS A 116 -36.77 11.84 21.41
CA LYS A 116 -37.06 13.13 22.04
C LYS A 116 -38.26 13.86 21.42
N GLU A 117 -38.52 13.62 20.14
CA GLU A 117 -39.65 14.19 19.41
C GLU A 117 -40.93 13.34 19.50
N ASN A 118 -40.95 12.23 20.24
CA ASN A 118 -42.04 11.25 20.31
C ASN A 118 -42.47 10.67 18.93
N LYS A 119 -41.48 10.51 18.01
CA LYS A 119 -41.66 10.00 16.65
C LYS A 119 -41.06 8.60 16.43
N GLU A 120 -41.09 7.75 17.41
CA GLU A 120 -40.45 6.43 17.38
C GLU A 120 -40.92 5.52 16.23
N LYS A 121 -42.19 5.70 15.80
CA LYS A 121 -42.77 4.95 14.67
C LYS A 121 -42.01 5.17 13.35
N LEU A 122 -41.30 6.30 13.21
CA LEU A 122 -40.55 6.65 11.99
C LEU A 122 -39.12 6.15 12.00
N ILE A 123 -38.63 5.57 13.12
CA ILE A 123 -37.20 5.18 13.28
C ILE A 123 -36.76 4.24 12.16
N ASN A 124 -37.49 3.17 11.90
CA ASN A 124 -37.09 2.16 10.91
C ASN A 124 -37.04 2.72 9.48
N GLU A 125 -37.99 3.57 9.13
CA GLU A 125 -38.06 4.24 7.81
C GLU A 125 -36.87 5.17 7.64
N LYS A 126 -36.61 6.05 8.61
CA LYS A 126 -35.53 7.01 8.59
C LYS A 126 -34.14 6.38 8.63
N ILE A 127 -33.96 5.28 9.35
CA ILE A 127 -32.71 4.48 9.29
C ILE A 127 -32.50 3.93 7.88
N LYS A 128 -33.55 3.45 7.20
CA LYS A 128 -33.43 2.93 5.84
C LYS A 128 -33.05 4.01 4.84
N GLU A 129 -33.60 5.21 4.98
CA GLU A 129 -33.22 6.37 4.18
C GLU A 129 -31.76 6.75 4.42
N LEU A 130 -31.37 6.91 5.69
CA LEU A 130 -30.00 7.24 6.09
C LEU A 130 -28.97 6.23 5.56
N LYS A 131 -29.26 4.93 5.65
CA LYS A 131 -28.38 3.88 5.10
C LYS A 131 -28.21 3.97 3.59
N LYS A 132 -29.19 4.46 2.84
CA LYS A 132 -29.07 4.67 1.40
C LYS A 132 -28.22 5.90 1.08
N GLU A 133 -28.38 6.96 1.86
CA GLU A 133 -27.62 8.20 1.70
C GLU A 133 -26.12 8.00 2.01
N TYR A 134 -25.82 7.23 3.07
CA TYR A 134 -24.45 6.91 3.51
C TYR A 134 -23.86 5.66 2.86
N PHE A 135 -24.54 5.10 1.85
CA PHE A 135 -23.99 3.93 1.15
C PHE A 135 -22.76 4.33 0.34
N ILE A 136 -21.63 3.75 0.70
CA ILE A 136 -20.37 3.85 -0.05
C ILE A 136 -19.89 2.42 -0.27
N ASP A 137 -19.54 2.09 -1.50
CA ASP A 137 -18.92 0.81 -1.84
C ASP A 137 -17.61 0.66 -1.07
N ASP A 138 -17.32 -0.54 -0.57
CA ASP A 138 -16.11 -0.79 0.23
C ASP A 138 -14.82 -0.35 -0.49
N ASP A 139 -14.78 -0.49 -1.83
CA ASP A 139 -13.65 -0.06 -2.66
C ASP A 139 -13.52 1.47 -2.81
N LEU A 140 -14.59 2.22 -2.54
CA LEU A 140 -14.63 3.68 -2.62
C LEU A 140 -14.58 4.35 -1.24
N CYS A 141 -14.44 3.57 -0.17
CA CYS A 141 -14.28 4.12 1.17
C CYS A 141 -13.00 4.96 1.27
N TYR A 142 -13.10 6.12 1.92
CA TYR A 142 -12.02 7.08 2.04
C TYR A 142 -11.70 7.41 3.50
N LEU A 143 -10.52 7.97 3.71
CA LEU A 143 -10.02 8.40 5.02
C LEU A 143 -10.14 9.91 5.16
N GLU A 144 -10.34 10.38 6.40
CA GLU A 144 -10.38 11.79 6.77
C GLU A 144 -9.52 12.05 8.01
N GLY A 145 -9.10 13.32 8.18
CA GLY A 145 -8.36 13.77 9.35
C GLY A 145 -7.05 13.00 9.57
N GLN A 146 -6.77 12.63 10.79
CA GLN A 146 -5.49 11.99 11.18
C GLN A 146 -5.22 10.68 10.43
N LEU A 147 -6.25 9.88 10.12
CA LEU A 147 -6.07 8.64 9.36
C LEU A 147 -5.61 8.89 7.92
N TYR A 148 -6.09 9.98 7.32
CA TYR A 148 -5.61 10.42 6.00
C TYR A 148 -4.14 10.85 6.08
N ASP A 149 -3.78 11.69 7.04
CA ASP A 149 -2.40 12.16 7.21
C ASP A 149 -1.44 11.01 7.50
N ASP A 150 -1.84 10.03 8.31
CA ASP A 150 -1.06 8.83 8.60
C ASP A 150 -0.84 7.99 7.34
N TYR A 151 -1.87 7.86 6.48
CA TYR A 151 -1.75 7.14 5.21
C TYR A 151 -0.79 7.82 4.24
N ILE A 152 -0.88 9.14 4.08
CA ILE A 152 0.01 9.91 3.21
C ILE A 152 1.47 9.80 3.68
N PHE A 153 1.70 9.88 4.99
CA PHE A 153 3.03 9.68 5.58
C PHE A 153 3.59 8.28 5.28
N ASP A 154 2.78 7.24 5.47
CA ASP A 154 3.19 5.85 5.24
C ASP A 154 3.40 5.56 3.74
N MET A 155 2.60 6.17 2.88
CA MET A 155 2.75 6.09 1.42
C MET A 155 4.09 6.70 0.97
N ASP A 156 4.50 7.84 1.51
CA ASP A 156 5.80 8.47 1.23
C ASP A 156 6.97 7.54 1.59
N ILE A 157 6.91 6.88 2.75
CA ILE A 157 7.91 5.87 3.13
C ILE A 157 7.94 4.71 2.13
N CYS A 158 6.78 4.23 1.68
CA CYS A 158 6.71 3.16 0.68
C CYS A 158 7.30 3.59 -0.68
N GLN A 159 7.09 4.84 -1.09
CA GLN A 159 7.68 5.40 -2.32
C GLN A 159 9.20 5.50 -2.22
N LYS A 160 9.72 5.99 -1.08
CA LYS A 160 11.16 6.04 -0.80
C LYS A 160 11.78 4.64 -0.78
N PHE A 161 11.07 3.67 -0.20
CA PHE A 161 11.50 2.26 -0.22
C PHE A 161 11.58 1.72 -1.66
N ALA A 162 10.58 2.00 -2.49
CA ALA A 162 10.59 1.59 -3.89
C ALA A 162 11.72 2.26 -4.69
N SER A 163 12.00 3.53 -4.44
CA SER A 163 13.12 4.25 -5.07
C SER A 163 14.46 3.63 -4.66
N LEU A 164 14.67 3.40 -3.38
CA LEU A 164 15.88 2.76 -2.88
C LEU A 164 16.04 1.32 -3.40
N ASN A 165 14.94 0.59 -3.57
CA ASN A 165 14.97 -0.76 -4.13
C ASN A 165 15.46 -0.79 -5.59
N ARG A 166 15.22 0.27 -6.36
CA ARG A 166 15.72 0.42 -7.74
C ARG A 166 17.14 0.97 -7.81
N GLU A 167 17.55 1.72 -6.79
CA GLU A 167 18.88 2.33 -6.71
C GLU A 167 19.97 1.28 -6.37
N LEU A 168 19.62 0.27 -5.59
CA LEU A 168 20.52 -0.79 -5.10
C LEU A 168 20.60 -2.00 -6.03
#